data_6d9a7cb899be2d8f9552dcaf099c04a5
#
_entry.id   6d9a7cb899be2d8f9552dcaf099c04a5
#
_cell.length_a   1.000
_cell.length_b   1.000
_cell.length_c   1.000
_cell.angle_alpha   90.00
_cell.angle_beta   90.00
_cell.angle_gamma   90.00
#
_symmetry.space_group_name_H-M   'P 1'
#
loop_
_entity.id
_entity.type
_entity.pdbx_description
1 polymer ?
#
loop_
_entity_poly.entity_id
_entity_poly.type
_entity_poly.pdbx_seq_one_letter_code
_entity_poly.pdbx_strand_id
1 'polypeptide(L)'
;MDCEHRPACPGCPLAETPYPEQLARKQERLARAFAAYGHLPAAPAVIGSDWTEGYRHRLKLPVASSPARAIGLYDREGGRVLDTPNCQVLHPELREALAAVRSWLADRTDVWSVDLRRSSANGQLQLVLALAGGELPGGRAALAELVAALPALTSVAISRADPAGKRVMGNHPRVIHGRPWLEEQVGATRYRIHPGAFFQADPRQAERLHGLVRAAVGDARTVLDLYAGVGAYALALAEGRERVVAIEEVPDAARAAAEMAPPNVEVRTGRAEKHLGDESFDVAILNPARRGAEPGLLARLAQRAGRLVYVSCGPETLARDLDILSAHGMRVTGIEAIDLFPQTLEVETVVTLERGRPRVEWSVPGGRVRTPWLGEPSGVVGHPDRVLALVLGEVPVSGDVAGARFKRIGLVAGHSLVRIELTGPLAAVLALFVRNGSPVAGADPATARFFAERAGLLRPFVHVERSGASTAPLHGDLVNALRALGAD
;
A
#
# COMPACT_ATOMS: atom_id res chain seq x y z
N MET A 1 -22.80 11.38 12.66
CA MET A 1 -22.68 12.64 11.89
C MET A 1 -23.96 12.85 11.12
N ASP A 2 -24.65 13.95 11.36
CA ASP A 2 -25.81 14.36 10.56
C ASP A 2 -25.32 15.13 9.32
N CYS A 3 -25.61 14.61 8.10
CA CYS A 3 -25.09 15.15 6.86
C CYS A 3 -26.20 15.25 5.82
N GLU A 4 -26.50 16.47 5.37
CA GLU A 4 -27.55 16.78 4.38
C GLU A 4 -27.35 16.10 3.02
N HIS A 5 -26.12 15.67 2.68
CA HIS A 5 -25.81 15.03 1.40
C HIS A 5 -26.14 13.54 1.38
N ARG A 6 -26.59 12.98 2.49
CA ARG A 6 -26.99 11.57 2.58
C ARG A 6 -28.45 11.37 2.19
N PRO A 7 -28.82 10.16 1.72
CA PRO A 7 -27.97 8.99 1.47
C PRO A 7 -27.24 9.00 0.11
N ALA A 8 -27.41 10.04 -0.70
CA ALA A 8 -26.90 10.08 -2.07
C ALA A 8 -25.35 10.09 -2.13
N CYS A 9 -24.68 10.81 -1.22
CA CYS A 9 -23.23 10.94 -1.21
C CYS A 9 -22.55 9.66 -0.68
N PRO A 10 -21.61 9.04 -1.45
CA PRO A 10 -20.90 7.85 -1.01
C PRO A 10 -19.71 8.13 -0.10
N GLY A 11 -19.37 9.38 0.17
CA GLY A 11 -18.13 9.78 0.83
C GLY A 11 -17.98 9.32 2.28
N CYS A 12 -19.10 9.12 2.99
CA CYS A 12 -19.14 8.78 4.41
C CYS A 12 -20.09 7.60 4.69
N PRO A 13 -19.74 6.37 4.27
CA PRO A 13 -20.63 5.21 4.39
C PRO A 13 -20.97 4.83 5.84
N LEU A 14 -20.17 5.25 6.81
CA LEU A 14 -20.36 4.95 8.24
C LEU A 14 -20.89 6.14 9.05
N ALA A 15 -21.38 7.21 8.41
CA ALA A 15 -21.80 8.43 9.11
C ALA A 15 -22.90 8.23 10.18
N GLU A 16 -23.77 7.22 10.02
CA GLU A 16 -24.81 6.87 11.00
C GLU A 16 -24.34 5.89 12.08
N THR A 17 -23.15 5.31 11.90
CA THR A 17 -22.58 4.35 12.84
C THR A 17 -21.86 5.10 13.97
N PRO A 18 -22.11 4.78 15.26
CA PRO A 18 -21.35 5.35 16.36
C PRO A 18 -19.84 5.14 16.19
N TYR A 19 -19.03 6.14 16.55
CA TYR A 19 -17.60 6.11 16.25
C TYR A 19 -16.85 4.88 16.82
N PRO A 20 -17.11 4.42 18.06
CA PRO A 20 -16.50 3.18 18.55
C PRO A 20 -16.82 1.97 17.68
N GLU A 21 -18.03 1.89 17.13
CA GLU A 21 -18.43 0.81 16.22
C GLU A 21 -17.75 0.94 14.85
N GLN A 22 -17.51 2.17 14.37
CA GLN A 22 -16.70 2.38 13.15
C GLN A 22 -15.30 1.79 13.31
N LEU A 23 -14.66 2.00 14.46
CA LEU A 23 -13.34 1.45 14.78
C LEU A 23 -13.38 -0.09 14.82
N ALA A 24 -14.41 -0.66 15.43
CA ALA A 24 -14.62 -2.11 15.47
C ALA A 24 -14.77 -2.71 14.04
N ARG A 25 -15.54 -2.07 13.16
CA ARG A 25 -15.70 -2.50 11.75
C ARG A 25 -14.39 -2.42 10.96
N LYS A 26 -13.55 -1.42 11.23
CA LYS A 26 -12.21 -1.30 10.62
C LYS A 26 -11.29 -2.42 11.10
N GLN A 27 -11.30 -2.70 12.40
CA GLN A 27 -10.56 -3.83 12.97
C GLN A 27 -11.03 -5.16 12.38
N GLU A 28 -12.34 -5.37 12.25
CA GLU A 28 -12.91 -6.57 11.65
C GLU A 28 -12.50 -6.73 10.18
N ARG A 29 -12.46 -5.65 9.38
CA ARG A 29 -11.96 -5.67 8.00
C ARG A 29 -10.51 -6.12 7.94
N LEU A 30 -9.65 -5.57 8.81
CA LEU A 30 -8.24 -5.97 8.92
C LEU A 30 -8.12 -7.44 9.34
N ALA A 31 -8.89 -7.87 10.34
CA ALA A 31 -8.91 -9.25 10.82
C ALA A 31 -9.32 -10.25 9.72
N ARG A 32 -10.34 -9.92 8.93
CA ARG A 32 -10.77 -10.76 7.79
C ARG A 32 -9.68 -10.88 6.73
N ALA A 33 -8.98 -9.79 6.41
CA ALA A 33 -7.88 -9.81 5.47
C ALA A 33 -6.73 -10.72 5.95
N PHE A 34 -6.40 -10.64 7.23
CA PHE A 34 -5.33 -11.44 7.83
C PHE A 34 -5.70 -12.91 8.02
N ALA A 35 -6.97 -13.21 8.29
CA ALA A 35 -7.46 -14.59 8.47
C ALA A 35 -7.27 -15.47 7.23
N ALA A 36 -7.15 -14.87 6.03
CA ALA A 36 -6.81 -15.60 4.82
C ALA A 36 -5.39 -16.21 4.86
N TYR A 37 -4.54 -15.75 5.79
CA TYR A 37 -3.15 -16.16 5.97
C TYR A 37 -2.95 -16.58 7.42
N GLY A 38 -3.07 -17.87 7.73
CA GLY A 38 -3.11 -18.38 9.10
C GLY A 38 -1.87 -18.13 9.97
N HIS A 39 -0.80 -17.57 9.40
CA HIS A 39 0.44 -17.20 10.11
C HIS A 39 0.52 -15.71 10.48
N LEU A 40 -0.38 -14.88 9.98
CA LEU A 40 -0.40 -13.47 10.35
C LEU A 40 -1.00 -13.31 11.75
N PRO A 41 -0.51 -12.37 12.54
CA PRO A 41 -1.01 -12.14 13.89
C PRO A 41 -2.44 -11.58 13.87
N ALA A 42 -3.10 -11.60 15.01
CA ALA A 42 -4.42 -11.00 15.16
C ALA A 42 -4.38 -9.49 14.86
N ALA A 43 -5.43 -8.97 14.24
CA ALA A 43 -5.57 -7.55 13.98
C ALA A 43 -5.65 -6.76 15.31
N PRO A 44 -4.84 -5.71 15.49
CA PRO A 44 -4.89 -4.86 16.68
C PRO A 44 -6.17 -4.04 16.73
N ALA A 45 -6.47 -3.48 17.89
CA ALA A 45 -7.45 -2.41 18.00
C ALA A 45 -7.03 -1.20 17.18
N VAL A 46 -8.00 -0.50 16.57
CA VAL A 46 -7.72 0.67 15.75
C VAL A 46 -7.61 1.92 16.63
N ILE A 47 -6.48 2.62 16.56
CA ILE A 47 -6.29 3.92 17.21
C ILE A 47 -7.21 4.93 16.55
N GLY A 48 -8.16 5.46 17.30
CA GLY A 48 -9.15 6.41 16.80
C GLY A 48 -8.61 7.82 16.61
N SER A 49 -9.38 8.64 15.91
CA SER A 49 -9.18 10.08 15.80
C SER A 49 -10.02 10.81 16.88
N ASP A 50 -9.48 11.87 17.47
CA ASP A 50 -10.25 12.76 18.35
C ASP A 50 -11.22 13.65 17.56
N TRP A 51 -11.06 13.69 16.24
CA TRP A 51 -11.83 14.52 15.32
C TRP A 51 -12.46 13.67 14.23
N THR A 52 -13.76 13.51 14.29
CA THR A 52 -14.52 12.74 13.29
C THR A 52 -15.15 13.64 12.21
N GLU A 53 -15.06 14.96 12.40
CA GLU A 53 -15.53 16.02 11.51
C GLU A 53 -14.46 17.11 11.40
N GLY A 54 -14.47 17.89 10.31
CA GLY A 54 -13.52 18.99 10.10
C GLY A 54 -12.05 18.57 10.00
N TYR A 55 -11.75 17.29 9.82
CA TYR A 55 -10.39 16.78 9.87
C TYR A 55 -9.62 16.89 8.54
N ARG A 56 -10.36 17.03 7.41
CA ARG A 56 -9.71 17.03 6.09
C ARG A 56 -9.23 18.41 5.70
N HIS A 57 -7.94 18.53 5.48
CA HIS A 57 -7.26 19.74 4.99
C HIS A 57 -7.03 19.71 3.47
N ARG A 58 -7.56 18.73 2.78
CA ARG A 58 -7.51 18.64 1.31
C ARG A 58 -8.79 18.05 0.75
N LEU A 59 -9.26 18.61 -0.35
CA LEU A 59 -10.29 18.04 -1.20
C LEU A 59 -9.78 17.89 -2.63
N LYS A 60 -10.36 16.94 -3.35
CA LYS A 60 -10.12 16.73 -4.77
C LYS A 60 -11.44 16.31 -5.39
N LEU A 61 -12.11 17.23 -6.07
CA LEU A 61 -13.50 17.07 -6.48
C LEU A 61 -13.68 17.34 -7.97
N PRO A 62 -14.45 16.51 -8.71
CA PRO A 62 -14.93 16.84 -10.03
C PRO A 62 -15.90 18.03 -10.00
N VAL A 63 -15.98 18.73 -11.12
CA VAL A 63 -16.92 19.81 -11.39
C VAL A 63 -17.82 19.38 -12.54
N ALA A 64 -19.13 19.40 -12.32
CA ALA A 64 -20.09 19.08 -13.37
C ALA A 64 -20.17 20.17 -14.46
N SER A 65 -20.40 19.78 -15.69
CA SER A 65 -20.39 20.68 -16.86
C SER A 65 -21.72 21.40 -17.12
N SER A 66 -22.85 21.07 -16.44
CA SER A 66 -24.20 21.60 -16.75
C SER A 66 -25.14 21.62 -15.57
N PRO A 67 -26.25 22.36 -15.66
CA PRO A 67 -26.40 23.82 -15.59
C PRO A 67 -26.23 24.38 -14.17
N ALA A 68 -26.34 23.56 -13.13
CA ALA A 68 -26.00 23.91 -11.74
C ALA A 68 -24.66 23.23 -11.43
N ARG A 69 -23.58 23.88 -11.70
CA ARG A 69 -22.20 23.41 -11.51
C ARG A 69 -21.97 22.76 -10.16
N ALA A 70 -22.41 21.49 -10.05
CA ALA A 70 -22.13 20.68 -8.89
C ALA A 70 -20.61 20.48 -8.73
N ILE A 71 -20.10 20.74 -7.52
CA ILE A 71 -18.74 20.41 -7.12
C ILE A 71 -18.84 19.46 -5.95
N GLY A 72 -18.42 18.21 -6.15
CA GLY A 72 -18.55 17.20 -5.11
C GLY A 72 -18.07 15.82 -5.53
N LEU A 73 -18.70 14.78 -5.08
CA LEU A 73 -18.32 13.41 -5.36
C LEU A 73 -19.19 12.82 -6.48
N TYR A 74 -18.68 11.85 -7.20
CA TYR A 74 -19.54 11.02 -8.06
C TYR A 74 -20.54 10.25 -7.20
N ASP A 75 -21.76 10.06 -7.70
CA ASP A 75 -22.75 9.16 -7.09
C ASP A 75 -22.25 7.71 -7.06
N ARG A 76 -23.02 6.82 -6.43
CA ARG A 76 -22.67 5.39 -6.31
C ARG A 76 -22.58 4.68 -7.64
N GLU A 77 -23.29 5.17 -8.65
CA GLU A 77 -23.31 4.65 -10.00
C GLU A 77 -22.16 5.22 -10.85
N GLY A 78 -21.47 6.25 -10.35
CA GLY A 78 -20.33 6.88 -11.01
C GLY A 78 -20.69 7.77 -12.20
N GLY A 79 -21.99 8.07 -12.41
CA GLY A 79 -22.49 8.79 -13.59
C GLY A 79 -22.72 10.29 -13.37
N ARG A 80 -22.99 10.72 -12.16
CA ARG A 80 -23.33 12.10 -11.84
C ARG A 80 -22.48 12.66 -10.71
N VAL A 81 -22.05 13.90 -10.83
CA VAL A 81 -21.42 14.66 -9.74
C VAL A 81 -22.52 15.16 -8.80
N LEU A 82 -22.46 14.74 -7.56
CA LEU A 82 -23.32 15.23 -6.48
C LEU A 82 -22.73 16.51 -5.89
N ASP A 83 -23.53 17.54 -5.77
CA ASP A 83 -23.07 18.76 -5.12
C ASP A 83 -22.91 18.56 -3.61
N THR A 84 -21.76 18.96 -3.07
CA THR A 84 -21.46 18.78 -1.64
C THR A 84 -20.90 20.06 -1.02
N PRO A 85 -21.69 21.18 -0.98
CA PRO A 85 -21.22 22.48 -0.52
C PRO A 85 -20.80 22.48 0.95
N ASN A 86 -21.53 21.79 1.82
CA ASN A 86 -21.36 21.81 3.27
C ASN A 86 -20.77 20.51 3.81
N CYS A 87 -19.80 19.94 3.10
CA CYS A 87 -19.18 18.67 3.48
C CYS A 87 -18.53 18.76 4.87
N GLN A 88 -19.10 18.08 5.87
CA GLN A 88 -18.72 18.22 7.29
C GLN A 88 -17.35 17.64 7.62
N VAL A 89 -16.81 16.74 6.82
CA VAL A 89 -15.45 16.21 7.04
C VAL A 89 -14.36 17.20 6.64
N LEU A 90 -14.69 18.23 5.85
CA LEU A 90 -13.74 19.28 5.47
C LEU A 90 -13.52 20.27 6.63
N HIS A 91 -12.27 20.71 6.81
CA HIS A 91 -11.94 21.78 7.73
C HIS A 91 -12.80 23.03 7.45
N PRO A 92 -13.30 23.76 8.48
CA PRO A 92 -14.18 24.90 8.27
C PRO A 92 -13.66 25.93 7.27
N GLU A 93 -12.42 26.40 7.40
CA GLU A 93 -11.80 27.35 6.46
C GLU A 93 -11.67 26.77 5.04
N LEU A 94 -11.50 25.45 4.88
CA LEU A 94 -11.48 24.82 3.58
C LEU A 94 -12.87 24.81 2.92
N ARG A 95 -13.94 24.67 3.71
CA ARG A 95 -15.33 24.82 3.22
C ARG A 95 -15.63 26.25 2.78
N GLU A 96 -15.20 27.23 3.56
CA GLU A 96 -15.33 28.66 3.20
C GLU A 96 -14.57 28.97 1.91
N ALA A 97 -13.33 28.50 1.78
CA ALA A 97 -12.54 28.65 0.58
C ALA A 97 -13.20 27.94 -0.63
N LEU A 98 -13.78 26.75 -0.42
CA LEU A 98 -14.52 26.06 -1.49
C LEU A 98 -15.76 26.85 -1.91
N ALA A 99 -16.46 27.51 -1.00
CA ALA A 99 -17.62 28.35 -1.32
C ALA A 99 -17.19 29.55 -2.23
N ALA A 100 -16.08 30.21 -1.93
CA ALA A 100 -15.55 31.26 -2.78
C ALA A 100 -15.11 30.74 -4.17
N VAL A 101 -14.46 29.56 -4.21
CA VAL A 101 -14.11 28.91 -5.48
C VAL A 101 -15.37 28.57 -6.29
N ARG A 102 -16.45 28.10 -5.65
CA ARG A 102 -17.75 27.85 -6.30
C ARG A 102 -18.33 29.08 -6.94
N SER A 103 -18.37 30.19 -6.21
CA SER A 103 -18.87 31.47 -6.71
C SER A 103 -18.05 31.93 -7.92
N TRP A 104 -16.73 31.86 -7.83
CA TRP A 104 -15.85 32.22 -8.93
C TRP A 104 -15.99 31.30 -10.16
N LEU A 105 -16.33 30.01 -9.95
CA LEU A 105 -16.56 29.05 -11.03
C LEU A 105 -17.96 29.18 -11.67
N ALA A 106 -18.91 29.94 -11.14
CA ALA A 106 -20.29 29.96 -11.60
C ALA A 106 -20.46 30.12 -13.11
N ASP A 107 -19.68 31.01 -13.72
CA ASP A 107 -19.74 31.31 -15.15
C ASP A 107 -18.60 30.66 -15.99
N ARG A 108 -17.85 29.71 -15.39
CA ARG A 108 -16.69 29.06 -16.05
C ARG A 108 -16.98 27.62 -16.43
N THR A 109 -17.01 27.30 -17.71
CA THR A 109 -17.34 25.95 -18.24
C THR A 109 -16.13 25.08 -18.54
N ASP A 110 -14.94 25.61 -18.47
CA ASP A 110 -13.67 25.01 -18.84
C ASP A 110 -13.02 24.21 -17.70
N VAL A 111 -13.49 24.36 -16.44
CA VAL A 111 -12.94 23.64 -15.28
C VAL A 111 -13.65 22.33 -15.07
N TRP A 112 -12.89 21.24 -15.01
CA TRP A 112 -13.37 19.86 -14.85
C TRP A 112 -13.22 19.33 -13.42
N SER A 113 -12.24 19.84 -12.69
CA SER A 113 -12.03 19.45 -11.30
C SER A 113 -11.21 20.49 -10.56
N VAL A 114 -11.35 20.45 -9.24
CA VAL A 114 -10.61 21.28 -8.29
C VAL A 114 -9.90 20.40 -7.27
N ASP A 115 -8.64 20.74 -6.97
CA ASP A 115 -7.88 20.22 -5.83
C ASP A 115 -7.52 21.41 -4.95
N LEU A 116 -8.15 21.52 -3.80
CA LEU A 116 -7.94 22.62 -2.86
C LEU A 116 -7.34 22.04 -1.57
N ARG A 117 -6.26 22.63 -1.12
CA ARG A 117 -5.52 22.26 0.08
C ARG A 117 -5.34 23.47 0.98
N ARG A 118 -5.49 23.23 2.28
CA ARG A 118 -5.16 24.17 3.35
C ARG A 118 -3.93 23.67 4.11
N SER A 119 -2.96 24.53 4.32
CA SER A 119 -1.83 24.24 5.21
C SER A 119 -2.29 24.22 6.67
N SER A 120 -1.90 23.19 7.40
CA SER A 120 -2.07 23.16 8.86
C SER A 120 -1.10 24.09 9.58
N ALA A 121 0.06 24.37 8.96
CA ALA A 121 1.10 25.20 9.55
C ALA A 121 0.74 26.68 9.66
N ASN A 122 0.03 27.21 8.65
CA ASN A 122 -0.16 28.65 8.54
C ASN A 122 -1.50 29.09 7.91
N GLY A 123 -2.41 28.17 7.61
CA GLY A 123 -3.72 28.45 7.03
C GLY A 123 -3.71 28.81 5.54
N GLN A 124 -2.55 28.89 4.90
CA GLN A 124 -2.45 29.20 3.47
C GLN A 124 -3.15 28.15 2.62
N LEU A 125 -3.63 28.58 1.45
CA LEU A 125 -4.38 27.77 0.50
C LEU A 125 -3.59 27.57 -0.79
N GLN A 126 -3.72 26.36 -1.35
CA GLN A 126 -3.25 26.01 -2.68
C GLN A 126 -4.41 25.45 -3.49
N LEU A 127 -4.64 25.98 -4.69
CA LEU A 127 -5.67 25.55 -5.62
C LEU A 127 -5.03 24.97 -6.88
N VAL A 128 -5.49 23.80 -7.31
CA VAL A 128 -5.18 23.27 -8.64
C VAL A 128 -6.47 23.11 -9.42
N LEU A 129 -6.52 23.65 -10.62
CA LEU A 129 -7.64 23.54 -11.54
C LEU A 129 -7.25 22.60 -12.69
N ALA A 130 -8.05 21.56 -12.93
CA ALA A 130 -7.93 20.80 -14.16
C ALA A 130 -8.87 21.39 -15.23
N LEU A 131 -8.29 21.80 -16.35
CA LEU A 131 -8.96 22.55 -17.42
C LEU A 131 -9.07 21.69 -18.68
N ALA A 132 -10.19 21.74 -19.37
CA ALA A 132 -10.41 21.00 -20.63
C ALA A 132 -9.31 21.32 -21.67
N GLY A 133 -9.01 22.62 -21.87
CA GLY A 133 -7.96 23.08 -22.79
C GLY A 133 -6.55 23.09 -22.21
N GLY A 134 -6.41 22.87 -20.89
CA GLY A 134 -5.12 23.00 -20.19
C GLY A 134 -4.66 24.43 -19.92
N GLU A 135 -5.39 25.44 -20.37
CA GLU A 135 -5.14 26.85 -20.15
C GLU A 135 -6.37 27.53 -19.55
N LEU A 136 -6.14 28.49 -18.64
CA LEU A 136 -7.19 29.28 -18.02
C LEU A 136 -7.54 30.46 -18.94
N PRO A 137 -8.78 30.56 -19.44
CA PRO A 137 -9.22 31.71 -20.21
C PRO A 137 -9.04 33.02 -19.42
N GLY A 138 -8.40 34.03 -20.04
CA GLY A 138 -8.00 35.26 -19.36
C GLY A 138 -6.74 35.15 -18.50
N GLY A 139 -6.12 33.99 -18.45
CA GLY A 139 -4.86 33.75 -17.75
C GLY A 139 -4.86 34.18 -16.28
N ARG A 140 -3.75 34.78 -15.82
CA ARG A 140 -3.60 35.25 -14.44
C ARG A 140 -4.62 36.35 -14.08
N ALA A 141 -5.02 37.20 -15.03
CA ALA A 141 -5.98 38.27 -14.75
C ALA A 141 -7.35 37.71 -14.31
N ALA A 142 -7.75 36.57 -14.83
CA ALA A 142 -9.00 35.92 -14.44
C ALA A 142 -9.04 35.46 -12.96
N LEU A 143 -7.90 35.39 -12.28
CA LEU A 143 -7.80 35.02 -10.86
C LEU A 143 -7.96 36.23 -9.91
N ALA A 144 -7.95 37.47 -10.41
CA ALA A 144 -7.87 38.67 -9.58
C ALA A 144 -9.00 38.71 -8.51
N GLU A 145 -10.24 38.41 -8.90
CA GLU A 145 -11.39 38.40 -8.02
C GLU A 145 -11.29 37.28 -6.98
N LEU A 146 -10.88 36.06 -7.40
CA LEU A 146 -10.72 34.93 -6.49
C LEU A 146 -9.62 35.17 -5.46
N VAL A 147 -8.49 35.72 -5.89
CA VAL A 147 -7.38 36.05 -4.98
C VAL A 147 -7.76 37.16 -4.01
N ALA A 148 -8.52 38.16 -4.47
CA ALA A 148 -9.05 39.22 -3.59
C ALA A 148 -10.06 38.66 -2.55
N ALA A 149 -10.91 37.72 -2.96
CA ALA A 149 -11.87 37.04 -2.07
C ALA A 149 -11.23 36.05 -1.10
N LEU A 150 -10.07 35.52 -1.43
CA LEU A 150 -9.32 34.53 -0.64
C LEU A 150 -7.85 34.99 -0.42
N PRO A 151 -7.59 35.90 0.51
CA PRO A 151 -6.23 36.38 0.79
C PRO A 151 -5.26 35.27 1.21
N ALA A 152 -5.77 34.17 1.77
CA ALA A 152 -4.99 32.99 2.11
C ALA A 152 -4.56 32.15 0.88
N LEU A 153 -5.11 32.40 -0.31
CA LEU A 153 -4.77 31.67 -1.54
C LEU A 153 -3.41 32.11 -2.08
N THR A 154 -2.37 31.40 -1.69
CA THR A 154 -0.97 31.74 -1.98
C THR A 154 -0.39 30.98 -3.17
N SER A 155 -1.10 29.98 -3.70
CA SER A 155 -0.64 29.19 -4.84
C SER A 155 -1.84 28.76 -5.69
N VAL A 156 -1.80 29.07 -7.00
CA VAL A 156 -2.74 28.52 -7.97
C VAL A 156 -1.99 27.89 -9.14
N ALA A 157 -2.34 26.65 -9.44
CA ALA A 157 -1.81 25.91 -10.56
C ALA A 157 -2.94 25.40 -11.47
N ILE A 158 -2.59 25.15 -12.72
CA ILE A 158 -3.48 24.57 -13.72
C ILE A 158 -2.87 23.29 -14.28
N SER A 159 -3.72 22.35 -14.65
CA SER A 159 -3.34 21.15 -15.38
C SER A 159 -4.35 20.89 -16.50
N ARG A 160 -3.96 20.10 -17.50
CA ARG A 160 -4.89 19.64 -18.52
C ARG A 160 -5.74 18.52 -17.95
N ALA A 161 -7.07 18.66 -18.04
CA ALA A 161 -7.99 17.58 -17.67
C ALA A 161 -7.79 16.39 -18.61
N ASP A 162 -8.04 15.20 -18.06
CA ASP A 162 -8.10 13.94 -18.83
C ASP A 162 -9.54 13.41 -18.80
N PRO A 163 -10.41 13.84 -19.73
CA PRO A 163 -11.83 13.48 -19.73
C PRO A 163 -12.09 11.98 -19.97
N ALA A 164 -11.17 11.32 -20.66
CA ALA A 164 -11.23 9.87 -20.92
C ALA A 164 -10.49 9.06 -19.84
N GLY A 165 -9.72 9.72 -18.98
CA GLY A 165 -8.91 9.10 -17.95
C GLY A 165 -9.68 8.87 -16.65
N LYS A 166 -9.17 7.94 -15.86
CA LYS A 166 -9.70 7.65 -14.51
C LYS A 166 -9.22 8.66 -13.44
N ARG A 167 -8.54 9.74 -13.83
CA ARG A 167 -7.93 10.69 -12.92
C ARG A 167 -8.78 11.96 -12.82
N VAL A 168 -9.17 12.31 -11.61
CA VAL A 168 -9.90 13.55 -11.32
C VAL A 168 -9.04 14.78 -11.65
N MET A 169 -7.71 14.70 -11.56
CA MET A 169 -6.78 15.78 -11.91
C MET A 169 -5.87 15.34 -13.06
N GLY A 170 -5.52 16.29 -13.92
CA GLY A 170 -4.52 16.09 -14.95
C GLY A 170 -3.11 15.88 -14.37
N ASN A 171 -2.14 15.64 -15.27
CA ASN A 171 -0.73 15.50 -14.92
C ASN A 171 -0.01 16.85 -14.96
N HIS A 172 1.12 16.95 -14.24
CA HIS A 172 2.07 18.06 -14.30
C HIS A 172 1.43 19.44 -14.14
N PRO A 173 0.85 19.76 -12.96
CA PRO A 173 0.28 21.08 -12.72
C PRO A 173 1.33 22.19 -12.89
N ARG A 174 0.98 23.24 -13.64
CA ARG A 174 1.82 24.42 -13.85
C ARG A 174 1.29 25.57 -13.00
N VAL A 175 2.14 26.16 -12.16
CA VAL A 175 1.79 27.32 -11.34
C VAL A 175 1.58 28.54 -12.23
N ILE A 176 0.47 29.24 -12.05
CA ILE A 176 0.09 30.46 -12.75
C ILE A 176 -0.04 31.67 -11.82
N HIS A 177 -0.13 31.45 -10.51
CA HIS A 177 -0.16 32.51 -9.50
C HIS A 177 0.54 32.07 -8.22
N GLY A 178 1.29 32.97 -7.60
CA GLY A 178 1.88 32.83 -6.28
C GLY A 178 3.06 31.87 -6.21
N ARG A 179 3.19 31.18 -5.05
CA ARG A 179 4.31 30.29 -4.77
C ARG A 179 4.18 28.94 -5.48
N PRO A 180 5.28 28.30 -5.87
CA PRO A 180 5.24 26.99 -6.51
C PRO A 180 4.97 25.84 -5.52
N TRP A 181 4.84 26.09 -4.23
CA TRP A 181 4.53 25.12 -3.18
C TRP A 181 3.67 25.74 -2.07
N LEU A 182 3.02 24.86 -1.32
CA LEU A 182 2.42 25.16 -0.03
C LEU A 182 3.36 24.66 1.08
N GLU A 183 3.63 25.47 2.10
CA GLU A 183 4.35 25.01 3.28
C GLU A 183 3.40 24.19 4.16
N GLU A 184 3.83 23.00 4.59
CA GLU A 184 3.09 22.14 5.50
C GLU A 184 4.00 21.72 6.65
N GLN A 185 3.41 21.36 7.79
CA GLN A 185 4.16 20.90 8.95
C GLN A 185 3.46 19.70 9.59
N VAL A 186 4.25 18.66 9.94
CA VAL A 186 3.81 17.53 10.73
C VAL A 186 4.81 17.32 11.87
N GLY A 187 4.36 17.50 13.11
CA GLY A 187 5.25 17.59 14.25
C GLY A 187 6.27 18.72 14.08
N ALA A 188 7.55 18.42 14.25
CA ALA A 188 8.64 19.38 14.05
C ALA A 188 9.09 19.53 12.59
N THR A 189 8.63 18.67 11.68
CA THR A 189 9.14 18.60 10.31
C THR A 189 8.31 19.47 9.36
N ARG A 190 8.99 20.29 8.56
CA ARG A 190 8.38 21.13 7.53
C ARG A 190 8.55 20.49 6.14
N TYR A 191 7.55 20.70 5.29
CA TYR A 191 7.48 20.14 3.94
C TYR A 191 7.08 21.20 2.94
N ARG A 192 7.55 21.07 1.70
CA ARG A 192 7.05 21.81 0.55
C ARG A 192 6.14 20.92 -0.27
N ILE A 193 4.87 21.29 -0.36
CA ILE A 193 3.89 20.52 -1.09
C ILE A 193 3.62 21.21 -2.43
N HIS A 194 4.17 20.65 -3.49
CA HIS A 194 3.91 21.13 -4.85
C HIS A 194 2.47 20.80 -5.29
N PRO A 195 1.88 21.59 -6.21
CA PRO A 195 0.55 21.33 -6.72
C PRO A 195 0.41 19.90 -7.25
N GLY A 196 -0.65 19.22 -6.85
CA GLY A 196 -0.92 17.83 -7.23
C GLY A 196 -0.22 16.76 -6.40
N ALA A 197 0.83 17.09 -5.63
CA ALA A 197 1.55 16.12 -4.80
C ALA A 197 0.65 15.50 -3.73
N PHE A 198 0.89 14.21 -3.44
CA PHE A 198 0.22 13.53 -2.34
C PHE A 198 0.77 14.02 -1.00
N PHE A 199 -0.11 14.21 -0.05
CA PHE A 199 0.19 14.35 1.37
C PHE A 199 -1.06 14.01 2.18
N GLN A 200 -0.92 13.55 3.43
CA GLN A 200 -2.05 13.16 4.27
C GLN A 200 -3.05 14.31 4.44
N ALA A 201 -4.34 13.95 4.42
CA ALA A 201 -5.41 14.96 4.47
C ALA A 201 -5.76 15.41 5.89
N ASP A 202 -5.46 14.61 6.90
CA ASP A 202 -5.56 14.95 8.33
C ASP A 202 -4.16 15.12 8.92
N PRO A 203 -3.70 16.34 9.19
CA PRO A 203 -2.36 16.61 9.70
C PRO A 203 -2.11 16.02 11.10
N ARG A 204 -3.15 15.94 11.94
CA ARG A 204 -3.06 15.42 13.32
C ARG A 204 -2.86 13.91 13.33
N GLN A 205 -3.64 13.21 12.52
CA GLN A 205 -3.45 11.77 12.37
C GLN A 205 -2.17 11.45 11.58
N ALA A 206 -1.73 12.33 10.66
CA ALA A 206 -0.42 12.21 10.02
C ALA A 206 0.72 12.30 11.06
N GLU A 207 0.64 13.19 12.05
CA GLU A 207 1.63 13.28 13.12
C GLU A 207 1.67 12.01 13.97
N ARG A 208 0.49 11.45 14.33
CA ARG A 208 0.42 10.16 15.03
C ARG A 208 1.01 9.03 14.19
N LEU A 209 0.69 8.98 12.90
CA LEU A 209 1.27 7.99 11.98
C LEU A 209 2.78 8.11 11.89
N HIS A 210 3.32 9.33 11.79
CA HIS A 210 4.77 9.58 11.83
C HIS A 210 5.39 9.12 13.16
N GLY A 211 4.69 9.30 14.29
CA GLY A 211 5.09 8.81 15.59
C GLY A 211 5.20 7.28 15.63
N LEU A 212 4.20 6.56 15.08
CA LEU A 212 4.20 5.09 14.97
C LEU A 212 5.35 4.61 14.08
N VAL A 213 5.57 5.24 12.92
CA VAL A 213 6.68 4.89 12.03
C VAL A 213 8.02 5.15 12.69
N ARG A 214 8.20 6.28 13.38
CA ARG A 214 9.42 6.60 14.12
C ARG A 214 9.71 5.58 15.22
N ALA A 215 8.69 5.16 15.98
CA ALA A 215 8.81 4.11 16.99
C ALA A 215 9.22 2.77 16.38
N ALA A 216 8.63 2.39 15.23
CA ALA A 216 8.94 1.17 14.51
C ALA A 216 10.37 1.17 13.91
N VAL A 217 10.85 2.34 13.45
CA VAL A 217 12.23 2.51 12.95
C VAL A 217 13.26 2.42 14.08
N GLY A 218 12.92 2.92 15.29
CA GLY A 218 13.80 2.87 16.45
C GLY A 218 15.10 3.67 16.25
N ASP A 219 16.22 3.11 16.66
CA ASP A 219 17.58 3.71 16.66
C ASP A 219 18.42 3.36 15.42
N ALA A 220 17.78 2.88 14.34
CA ALA A 220 18.45 2.54 13.09
C ALA A 220 19.33 3.69 12.58
N ARG A 221 20.56 3.39 12.14
CA ARG A 221 21.50 4.39 11.63
C ARG A 221 21.29 4.70 10.16
N THR A 222 20.96 3.67 9.38
CA THR A 222 20.71 3.76 7.93
C THR A 222 19.25 3.41 7.61
N VAL A 223 18.55 4.31 6.92
CA VAL A 223 17.13 4.19 6.61
C VAL A 223 16.90 4.32 5.11
N LEU A 224 16.11 3.43 4.55
CA LEU A 224 15.58 3.50 3.19
C LEU A 224 14.10 3.84 3.24
N ASP A 225 13.65 4.89 2.56
CA ASP A 225 12.25 5.30 2.42
C ASP A 225 11.80 5.09 0.97
N LEU A 226 10.95 4.10 0.73
CA LEU A 226 10.41 3.76 -0.58
C LEU A 226 9.00 4.32 -0.75
N TYR A 227 8.71 4.79 -1.97
CA TYR A 227 7.47 5.54 -2.25
C TYR A 227 7.40 6.81 -1.41
N ALA A 228 8.53 7.50 -1.32
CA ALA A 228 8.78 8.56 -0.32
C ALA A 228 7.89 9.80 -0.51
N GLY A 229 7.28 9.98 -1.69
CA GLY A 229 6.50 11.18 -1.99
C GLY A 229 7.35 12.45 -1.87
N VAL A 230 6.86 13.41 -1.10
CA VAL A 230 7.60 14.65 -0.77
C VAL A 230 8.60 14.45 0.38
N GLY A 231 8.98 13.21 0.65
CA GLY A 231 9.92 12.87 1.73
C GLY A 231 9.28 12.80 3.10
N ALA A 232 8.02 12.38 3.18
CA ALA A 232 7.24 12.43 4.42
C ALA A 232 7.94 11.75 5.61
N TYR A 233 8.49 10.57 5.41
CA TYR A 233 9.25 9.85 6.44
C TYR A 233 10.73 10.15 6.38
N ALA A 234 11.33 10.25 5.19
CA ALA A 234 12.76 10.52 5.05
C ALA A 234 13.19 11.79 5.77
N LEU A 235 12.44 12.90 5.59
CA LEU A 235 12.74 14.18 6.25
C LEU A 235 12.46 14.12 7.77
N ALA A 236 11.34 13.48 8.16
CA ALA A 236 10.96 13.36 9.57
C ALA A 236 11.92 12.49 10.40
N LEU A 237 12.67 11.61 9.75
CA LEU A 237 13.60 10.65 10.38
C LEU A 237 15.05 11.04 10.21
N ALA A 238 15.37 12.12 9.50
CA ALA A 238 16.75 12.49 9.17
C ALA A 238 17.63 12.79 10.39
N GLU A 239 17.04 13.42 11.41
CA GLU A 239 17.78 13.81 12.61
C GLU A 239 18.32 12.57 13.36
N GLY A 240 19.62 12.62 13.71
CA GLY A 240 20.31 11.55 14.44
C GLY A 240 20.62 10.30 13.58
N ARG A 241 20.36 10.31 12.27
CA ARG A 241 20.72 9.21 11.37
C ARG A 241 22.04 9.47 10.67
N GLU A 242 22.74 8.40 10.36
CA GLU A 242 23.96 8.45 9.55
C GLU A 242 23.61 8.73 8.08
N ARG A 243 22.60 8.02 7.56
CA ARG A 243 22.17 8.16 6.19
C ARG A 243 20.69 7.76 6.02
N VAL A 244 19.97 8.55 5.24
CA VAL A 244 18.62 8.24 4.78
C VAL A 244 18.60 8.29 3.26
N VAL A 245 18.06 7.26 2.61
CA VAL A 245 17.85 7.24 1.16
C VAL A 245 16.34 7.22 0.88
N ALA A 246 15.85 8.20 0.13
CA ALA A 246 14.45 8.29 -0.30
C ALA A 246 14.33 7.97 -1.79
N ILE A 247 13.42 7.09 -2.17
CA ILE A 247 13.16 6.76 -3.58
C ILE A 247 11.71 7.09 -3.91
N GLU A 248 11.52 7.95 -4.93
CA GLU A 248 10.21 8.40 -5.38
C GLU A 248 10.13 8.45 -6.92
N GLU A 249 9.06 7.86 -7.50
CA GLU A 249 8.91 7.79 -8.96
C GLU A 249 8.39 9.08 -9.59
N VAL A 250 7.65 9.93 -8.83
CA VAL A 250 7.08 11.17 -9.33
C VAL A 250 8.12 12.28 -9.25
N PRO A 251 8.63 12.82 -10.39
CA PRO A 251 9.76 13.75 -10.37
C PRO A 251 9.52 15.02 -9.56
N ASP A 252 8.29 15.56 -9.59
CA ASP A 252 7.95 16.78 -8.85
C ASP A 252 7.91 16.54 -7.33
N ALA A 253 7.49 15.36 -6.89
CA ALA A 253 7.52 14.98 -5.48
C ALA A 253 8.96 14.74 -5.00
N ALA A 254 9.76 14.00 -5.79
CA ALA A 254 11.17 13.77 -5.49
C ALA A 254 11.97 15.10 -5.42
N ARG A 255 11.70 16.03 -6.33
CA ARG A 255 12.31 17.36 -6.29
C ARG A 255 11.94 18.11 -5.00
N ALA A 256 10.65 18.09 -4.60
CA ALA A 256 10.21 18.71 -3.36
C ALA A 256 10.92 18.14 -2.14
N ALA A 257 11.08 16.80 -2.09
CA ALA A 257 11.85 16.13 -1.05
C ALA A 257 13.31 16.57 -1.06
N ALA A 258 13.96 16.61 -2.23
CA ALA A 258 15.37 17.01 -2.37
C ALA A 258 15.63 18.47 -1.96
N GLU A 259 14.70 19.40 -2.27
CA GLU A 259 14.80 20.80 -1.87
C GLU A 259 14.80 21.00 -0.34
N MET A 260 14.21 20.08 0.40
CA MET A 260 14.10 20.11 1.87
C MET A 260 15.07 19.17 2.55
N ALA A 261 15.79 18.35 1.80
CA ALA A 261 16.67 17.30 2.32
C ALA A 261 17.90 17.89 3.06
N PRO A 262 18.14 17.51 4.31
CA PRO A 262 19.40 17.80 4.97
C PRO A 262 20.55 16.95 4.36
N PRO A 263 21.82 17.26 4.65
CA PRO A 263 22.98 16.64 3.97
C PRO A 263 23.06 15.10 4.07
N ASN A 264 22.44 14.50 5.08
CA ASN A 264 22.41 13.06 5.28
C ASN A 264 21.22 12.36 4.60
N VAL A 265 20.38 13.09 3.85
CA VAL A 265 19.25 12.56 3.09
C VAL A 265 19.55 12.62 1.60
N GLU A 266 19.64 11.47 0.97
CA GLU A 266 19.80 11.30 -0.47
C GLU A 266 18.43 11.01 -1.12
N VAL A 267 18.03 11.79 -2.12
CA VAL A 267 16.77 11.56 -2.86
C VAL A 267 17.07 11.04 -4.25
N ARG A 268 16.52 9.88 -4.58
CA ARG A 268 16.63 9.23 -5.89
C ARG A 268 15.28 9.29 -6.62
N THR A 269 15.27 9.87 -7.81
CA THR A 269 14.06 9.93 -8.64
C THR A 269 13.96 8.68 -9.50
N GLY A 270 12.88 7.92 -9.35
CA GLY A 270 12.57 6.77 -10.17
C GLY A 270 11.81 5.68 -9.41
N ARG A 271 11.50 4.61 -10.12
CA ARG A 271 10.77 3.47 -9.54
C ARG A 271 11.63 2.73 -8.53
N ALA A 272 11.04 2.37 -7.38
CA ALA A 272 11.70 1.64 -6.30
C ALA A 272 12.39 0.35 -6.80
N GLU A 273 11.74 -0.39 -7.71
CA GLU A 273 12.25 -1.64 -8.27
C GLU A 273 13.56 -1.46 -9.05
N LYS A 274 13.80 -0.27 -9.62
CA LYS A 274 14.99 0.03 -10.43
C LYS A 274 16.09 0.74 -9.64
N HIS A 275 15.71 1.50 -8.61
CA HIS A 275 16.62 2.39 -7.88
C HIS A 275 17.03 1.88 -6.49
N LEU A 276 16.52 0.72 -6.04
CA LEU A 276 16.90 0.09 -4.77
C LEU A 276 18.41 -0.17 -4.66
N GLY A 277 19.10 -0.47 -5.80
CA GLY A 277 20.54 -0.78 -5.78
C GLY A 277 20.87 -2.09 -5.05
N ASP A 278 22.16 -2.21 -4.67
CA ASP A 278 22.69 -3.37 -3.95
C ASP A 278 23.06 -3.06 -2.49
N GLU A 279 22.75 -1.87 -2.03
CA GLU A 279 23.03 -1.39 -0.69
C GLU A 279 22.17 -2.12 0.35
N SER A 280 22.69 -2.21 1.58
CA SER A 280 21.95 -2.72 2.74
C SER A 280 21.63 -1.59 3.71
N PHE A 281 20.52 -1.72 4.40
CA PHE A 281 20.01 -0.74 5.37
C PHE A 281 19.61 -1.42 6.67
N ASP A 282 19.71 -0.71 7.77
CA ASP A 282 19.19 -1.22 9.05
C ASP A 282 17.68 -1.36 8.97
N VAL A 283 17.00 -0.36 8.39
CA VAL A 283 15.54 -0.33 8.21
C VAL A 283 15.16 0.15 6.82
N ALA A 284 14.16 -0.49 6.20
CA ALA A 284 13.46 0.05 5.05
C ALA A 284 11.99 0.30 5.37
N ILE A 285 11.49 1.47 4.97
CA ILE A 285 10.09 1.87 5.07
C ILE A 285 9.44 1.71 3.70
N LEU A 286 8.22 1.18 3.68
CA LEU A 286 7.40 1.06 2.49
C LEU A 286 6.04 1.72 2.74
N ASN A 287 5.65 2.63 1.86
CA ASN A 287 4.30 3.21 1.85
C ASN A 287 3.73 3.19 0.42
N PRO A 288 3.48 2.01 -0.16
CA PRO A 288 3.03 1.89 -1.52
C PRO A 288 1.58 2.35 -1.72
N ALA A 289 1.19 2.54 -2.97
CA ALA A 289 -0.21 2.75 -3.34
C ALA A 289 -1.09 1.53 -2.95
N ARG A 290 -2.42 1.68 -3.01
CA ARG A 290 -3.41 0.64 -2.63
C ARG A 290 -3.19 -0.75 -3.25
N ARG A 291 -2.51 -0.83 -4.38
CA ARG A 291 -2.17 -2.12 -5.04
C ARG A 291 -1.07 -2.91 -4.32
N GLY A 292 -0.42 -2.32 -3.30
CA GLY A 292 0.74 -2.90 -2.62
C GLY A 292 2.04 -2.77 -3.41
N ALA A 293 3.09 -3.46 -2.96
CA ALA A 293 4.39 -3.48 -3.60
C ALA A 293 4.54 -4.66 -4.57
N GLU A 294 5.49 -4.55 -5.50
CA GLU A 294 5.80 -5.65 -6.42
C GLU A 294 6.50 -6.79 -5.67
N PRO A 295 6.12 -8.07 -5.93
CA PRO A 295 6.71 -9.23 -5.24
C PRO A 295 8.24 -9.29 -5.32
N GLY A 296 8.81 -8.98 -6.50
CA GLY A 296 10.26 -8.94 -6.70
C GLY A 296 10.97 -7.88 -5.86
N LEU A 297 10.33 -6.72 -5.62
CA LEU A 297 10.85 -5.69 -4.73
C LEU A 297 10.84 -6.18 -3.27
N LEU A 298 9.73 -6.79 -2.83
CA LEU A 298 9.62 -7.34 -1.47
C LEU A 298 10.69 -8.39 -1.17
N ALA A 299 10.94 -9.29 -2.12
CA ALA A 299 11.99 -10.30 -2.03
C ALA A 299 13.40 -9.68 -1.86
N ARG A 300 13.69 -8.63 -2.63
CA ARG A 300 14.98 -7.91 -2.54
C ARG A 300 15.11 -7.16 -1.22
N LEU A 301 14.04 -6.50 -0.76
CA LEU A 301 14.04 -5.78 0.52
C LEU A 301 14.27 -6.72 1.71
N ALA A 302 13.66 -7.89 1.71
CA ALA A 302 13.90 -8.91 2.73
C ALA A 302 15.37 -9.35 2.81
N GLN A 303 16.15 -9.18 1.74
CA GLN A 303 17.60 -9.45 1.72
C GLN A 303 18.46 -8.24 2.11
N ARG A 304 17.96 -7.01 1.91
CA ARG A 304 18.72 -5.76 2.02
C ARG A 304 18.46 -4.97 3.29
N ALA A 305 17.39 -5.27 4.02
CA ALA A 305 17.07 -4.58 5.27
C ALA A 305 17.01 -5.56 6.44
N GLY A 306 17.54 -5.13 7.59
CA GLY A 306 17.42 -5.89 8.85
C GLY A 306 16.00 -5.86 9.41
N ARG A 307 15.31 -4.73 9.20
CA ARG A 307 13.92 -4.46 9.61
C ARG A 307 13.16 -3.82 8.45
N LEU A 308 11.87 -4.12 8.35
CA LEU A 308 10.95 -3.43 7.46
C LEU A 308 9.83 -2.75 8.27
N VAL A 309 9.45 -1.55 7.86
CA VAL A 309 8.26 -0.83 8.36
C VAL A 309 7.33 -0.64 7.18
N TYR A 310 6.21 -1.39 7.17
CA TYR A 310 5.24 -1.36 6.08
C TYR A 310 4.03 -0.51 6.49
N VAL A 311 3.81 0.61 5.82
CA VAL A 311 2.62 1.45 5.99
C VAL A 311 1.64 1.12 4.86
N SER A 312 0.37 0.88 5.21
CA SER A 312 -0.63 0.47 4.21
C SER A 312 -2.04 0.94 4.55
N CYS A 313 -2.74 1.46 3.54
CA CYS A 313 -4.18 1.76 3.61
C CYS A 313 -5.08 0.63 3.04
N GLY A 314 -4.50 -0.50 2.60
CA GLY A 314 -5.22 -1.62 2.00
C GLY A 314 -4.97 -2.94 2.73
N PRO A 315 -5.85 -3.35 3.67
CA PRO A 315 -5.68 -4.57 4.44
C PRO A 315 -5.44 -5.83 3.61
N GLU A 316 -6.15 -5.96 2.50
CA GLU A 316 -6.11 -7.15 1.63
C GLU A 316 -4.77 -7.26 0.89
N THR A 317 -4.27 -6.15 0.35
CA THR A 317 -2.96 -6.10 -0.30
C THR A 317 -1.82 -6.18 0.71
N LEU A 318 -1.98 -5.59 1.89
CA LEU A 318 -1.03 -5.72 2.99
C LEU A 318 -0.86 -7.19 3.39
N ALA A 319 -1.96 -7.92 3.62
CA ALA A 319 -1.91 -9.33 4.02
C ALA A 319 -1.15 -10.17 2.99
N ARG A 320 -1.41 -9.97 1.68
CA ARG A 320 -0.66 -10.61 0.59
C ARG A 320 0.85 -10.29 0.66
N ASP A 321 1.19 -9.02 0.84
CA ASP A 321 2.59 -8.59 0.83
C ASP A 321 3.35 -9.07 2.08
N LEU A 322 2.66 -9.16 3.23
CA LEU A 322 3.20 -9.75 4.46
C LEU A 322 3.46 -11.25 4.29
N ASP A 323 2.59 -11.98 3.59
CA ASP A 323 2.78 -13.39 3.27
C ASP A 323 4.04 -13.58 2.42
N ILE A 324 4.23 -12.75 1.38
CA ILE A 324 5.42 -12.75 0.54
C ILE A 324 6.68 -12.48 1.38
N LEU A 325 6.66 -11.43 2.22
CA LEU A 325 7.78 -11.09 3.09
C LEU A 325 8.12 -12.20 4.08
N SER A 326 7.09 -12.87 4.62
CA SER A 326 7.25 -14.03 5.49
C SER A 326 7.92 -15.19 4.78
N ALA A 327 7.56 -15.45 3.52
CA ALA A 327 8.23 -16.45 2.67
C ALA A 327 9.71 -16.12 2.44
N HIS A 328 10.11 -14.86 2.53
CA HIS A 328 11.49 -14.38 2.43
C HIS A 328 12.19 -14.17 3.79
N GLY A 329 11.64 -14.73 4.88
CA GLY A 329 12.27 -14.76 6.18
C GLY A 329 12.09 -13.50 7.02
N MET A 330 11.14 -12.64 6.68
CA MET A 330 10.73 -11.53 7.53
C MET A 330 9.61 -11.97 8.47
N ARG A 331 9.72 -11.65 9.74
CA ARG A 331 8.74 -11.97 10.77
C ARG A 331 8.04 -10.70 11.23
N VAL A 332 6.72 -10.69 11.25
CA VAL A 332 5.94 -9.61 11.85
C VAL A 332 6.21 -9.58 13.36
N THR A 333 6.70 -8.45 13.86
CA THR A 333 7.01 -8.22 15.28
C THR A 333 6.10 -7.18 15.92
N GLY A 334 5.43 -6.34 15.12
CA GLY A 334 4.49 -5.35 15.60
C GLY A 334 3.46 -4.98 14.54
N ILE A 335 2.26 -4.68 14.96
CA ILE A 335 1.19 -4.14 14.11
C ILE A 335 0.47 -3.06 14.89
N GLU A 336 0.34 -1.90 14.28
CA GLU A 336 -0.50 -0.80 14.75
C GLU A 336 -1.50 -0.44 13.65
N ALA A 337 -2.74 -0.15 14.04
CA ALA A 337 -3.76 0.30 13.11
C ALA A 337 -4.31 1.67 13.57
N ILE A 338 -4.50 2.59 12.64
CA ILE A 338 -4.92 3.96 12.94
C ILE A 338 -5.99 4.44 11.96
N ASP A 339 -6.96 5.19 12.47
CA ASP A 339 -8.01 5.79 11.66
C ASP A 339 -7.61 7.17 11.13
N LEU A 340 -7.19 7.24 9.86
CA LEU A 340 -6.93 8.49 9.13
C LEU A 340 -8.19 9.05 8.45
N PHE A 341 -9.27 8.27 8.37
CA PHE A 341 -10.46 8.61 7.60
C PHE A 341 -11.74 8.22 8.37
N PRO A 342 -12.07 8.91 9.47
CA PRO A 342 -13.36 8.76 10.14
C PRO A 342 -14.54 8.78 9.15
N GLN A 343 -15.64 8.12 9.50
CA GLN A 343 -16.84 7.96 8.67
C GLN A 343 -16.68 7.00 7.47
N THR A 344 -15.50 6.36 7.29
CA THR A 344 -15.23 5.41 6.21
C THR A 344 -14.75 4.06 6.74
N LEU A 345 -14.66 3.04 5.89
CA LEU A 345 -14.06 1.73 6.23
C LEU A 345 -12.53 1.70 6.03
N GLU A 346 -11.92 2.80 5.61
CA GLU A 346 -10.49 2.86 5.40
C GLU A 346 -9.74 2.81 6.74
N VAL A 347 -8.68 2.05 6.79
CA VAL A 347 -7.79 1.92 7.95
C VAL A 347 -6.34 1.97 7.47
N GLU A 348 -5.53 2.74 8.15
CA GLU A 348 -4.08 2.75 7.92
C GLU A 348 -3.41 1.82 8.91
N THR A 349 -2.40 1.08 8.45
CA THR A 349 -1.72 0.07 9.26
C THR A 349 -0.22 0.27 9.16
N VAL A 350 0.47 0.22 10.29
CA VAL A 350 1.95 0.22 10.38
C VAL A 350 2.37 -1.15 10.86
N VAL A 351 3.10 -1.89 10.04
CA VAL A 351 3.60 -3.22 10.38
C VAL A 351 5.11 -3.20 10.47
N THR A 352 5.64 -3.66 11.59
CA THR A 352 7.07 -3.88 11.78
C THR A 352 7.39 -5.34 11.51
N LEU A 353 8.38 -5.57 10.65
CA LEU A 353 8.91 -6.90 10.39
C LEU A 353 10.42 -6.90 10.64
N GLU A 354 10.92 -7.98 11.21
CA GLU A 354 12.35 -8.17 11.43
C GLU A 354 12.83 -9.45 10.74
N ARG A 355 14.07 -9.41 10.29
CA ARG A 355 14.73 -10.61 9.79
C ARG A 355 14.87 -11.57 10.95
N GLY A 356 14.27 -12.72 10.83
CA GLY A 356 14.33 -13.77 11.82
C GLY A 356 14.59 -15.11 11.20
N ARG A 357 14.90 -16.11 12.00
CA ARG A 357 14.67 -17.48 11.57
C ARG A 357 13.15 -17.61 11.35
N PRO A 358 12.67 -18.04 10.18
CA PRO A 358 11.25 -18.09 9.86
C PRO A 358 10.63 -19.29 10.56
N ARG A 359 10.32 -19.12 11.80
CA ARG A 359 9.54 -20.06 12.58
C ARG A 359 8.48 -19.29 13.33
N VAL A 360 7.45 -18.87 12.64
CA VAL A 360 6.17 -18.63 13.32
C VAL A 360 5.48 -19.98 13.38
N GLU A 361 5.53 -20.62 14.52
CA GLU A 361 4.74 -21.80 14.83
C GLU A 361 3.43 -21.32 15.45
N TRP A 362 2.31 -21.74 14.90
CA TRP A 362 1.00 -21.50 15.52
C TRP A 362 0.25 -22.81 15.68
N SER A 363 -0.54 -22.88 16.74
CA SER A 363 -1.36 -24.05 17.02
C SER A 363 -2.61 -24.05 16.16
N VAL A 364 -2.88 -25.16 15.50
CA VAL A 364 -4.13 -25.44 14.78
C VAL A 364 -4.75 -26.71 15.38
N PRO A 365 -6.04 -26.96 15.20
CA PRO A 365 -6.64 -28.25 15.57
C PRO A 365 -5.85 -29.38 14.90
N GLY A 366 -5.24 -30.25 15.72
CA GLY A 366 -4.44 -31.37 15.24
C GLY A 366 -2.94 -31.16 15.16
N GLY A 367 -2.38 -29.97 15.50
CA GLY A 367 -0.93 -29.79 15.47
C GLY A 367 -0.43 -28.34 15.43
N ARG A 368 0.79 -28.20 14.92
CA ARG A 368 1.43 -26.90 14.68
C ARG A 368 1.75 -26.72 13.21
N VAL A 369 1.62 -25.50 12.71
CA VAL A 369 1.94 -25.12 11.33
C VAL A 369 3.06 -24.10 11.38
N ARG A 370 3.94 -24.06 10.37
CA ARG A 370 5.01 -23.08 10.23
C ARG A 370 4.89 -22.27 8.95
N THR A 371 5.36 -21.03 9.00
CA THR A 371 5.62 -20.24 7.80
C THR A 371 6.69 -20.87 6.95
N PRO A 372 6.52 -20.84 5.63
CA PRO A 372 7.56 -21.28 4.72
C PRO A 372 8.80 -20.38 4.80
N TRP A 373 9.94 -20.99 4.58
CA TRP A 373 11.23 -20.34 4.48
C TRP A 373 11.85 -20.64 3.11
N LEU A 374 12.71 -19.77 2.60
CA LEU A 374 13.52 -20.03 1.40
C LEU A 374 14.21 -21.40 1.52
N GLY A 375 13.83 -22.32 0.64
CA GLY A 375 14.37 -23.68 0.62
C GLY A 375 13.72 -24.69 1.58
N GLU A 376 12.77 -24.26 2.44
CA GLU A 376 12.04 -25.17 3.30
C GLU A 376 10.59 -25.38 2.84
N PRO A 377 10.02 -26.59 3.06
CA PRO A 377 8.60 -26.82 2.78
C PRO A 377 7.71 -26.05 3.76
N SER A 378 6.56 -25.56 3.28
CA SER A 378 5.48 -25.09 4.15
C SER A 378 4.73 -26.26 4.79
N GLY A 379 3.88 -25.96 5.76
CA GLY A 379 2.97 -26.93 6.36
C GLY A 379 3.37 -27.35 7.75
N VAL A 380 3.08 -28.59 8.11
CA VAL A 380 3.25 -29.10 9.48
C VAL A 380 4.71 -29.20 9.88
N VAL A 381 5.02 -28.79 11.11
CA VAL A 381 6.36 -28.94 11.71
C VAL A 381 6.54 -30.39 12.19
N GLY A 382 7.69 -30.98 11.84
CA GLY A 382 8.05 -32.35 12.25
C GLY A 382 8.61 -33.16 11.10
N HIS A 383 8.71 -34.48 11.30
CA HIS A 383 9.07 -35.39 10.21
C HIS A 383 7.88 -35.52 9.25
N PRO A 384 8.04 -35.16 7.97
CA PRO A 384 6.94 -35.23 7.04
C PRO A 384 6.60 -36.69 6.69
N ASP A 385 5.32 -37.06 6.80
CA ASP A 385 4.80 -38.33 6.30
C ASP A 385 4.21 -38.17 4.91
N ARG A 386 3.64 -36.99 4.63
CA ARG A 386 3.02 -36.69 3.35
C ARG A 386 3.30 -35.26 2.90
N VAL A 387 3.71 -35.12 1.67
CA VAL A 387 4.11 -33.85 1.06
C VAL A 387 3.41 -33.67 -0.28
N LEU A 388 3.03 -32.43 -0.59
CA LEU A 388 2.60 -32.00 -1.92
C LEU A 388 3.74 -31.24 -2.59
N ALA A 389 4.08 -31.59 -3.82
CA ALA A 389 5.10 -30.90 -4.60
C ALA A 389 4.65 -30.71 -6.07
N LEU A 390 5.02 -29.56 -6.66
CA LEU A 390 4.94 -29.37 -8.11
C LEU A 390 6.30 -29.68 -8.72
N VAL A 391 6.37 -30.69 -9.59
CA VAL A 391 7.59 -31.11 -10.27
C VAL A 391 7.51 -30.81 -11.77
N LEU A 392 8.64 -30.46 -12.38
CA LEU A 392 8.70 -30.08 -13.79
C LEU A 392 8.42 -31.27 -14.72
N GLY A 393 7.68 -31.00 -15.77
CA GLY A 393 7.31 -31.99 -16.75
C GLY A 393 6.26 -33.00 -16.26
N GLU A 394 5.96 -33.95 -17.11
CA GLU A 394 5.00 -35.00 -16.82
C GLU A 394 5.69 -36.24 -16.26
N VAL A 395 5.43 -36.55 -14.99
CA VAL A 395 5.90 -37.79 -14.36
C VAL A 395 4.82 -38.90 -14.44
N PRO A 396 5.17 -40.19 -14.28
CA PRO A 396 4.19 -41.27 -14.20
C PRO A 396 3.05 -41.01 -13.20
N VAL A 397 1.89 -41.61 -13.40
CA VAL A 397 0.71 -41.44 -12.52
C VAL A 397 1.00 -41.86 -11.08
N SER A 398 1.87 -42.83 -10.88
CA SER A 398 2.35 -43.27 -9.57
C SER A 398 3.71 -43.93 -9.71
N GLY A 399 4.45 -44.02 -8.60
CA GLY A 399 5.74 -44.69 -8.55
C GLY A 399 6.29 -44.75 -7.13
N ASP A 400 7.31 -45.59 -6.96
CA ASP A 400 8.12 -45.67 -5.77
C ASP A 400 9.49 -45.06 -6.06
N VAL A 401 9.91 -44.16 -5.16
CA VAL A 401 11.20 -43.47 -5.21
C VAL A 401 11.86 -43.67 -3.87
N ALA A 402 13.07 -44.15 -3.78
CA ALA A 402 13.80 -44.56 -2.58
C ALA A 402 13.35 -43.93 -1.27
N GLY A 403 12.52 -44.64 -0.50
CA GLY A 403 11.95 -44.12 0.74
C GLY A 403 10.67 -43.29 0.58
N ALA A 404 10.00 -43.35 -0.59
CA ALA A 404 8.72 -42.68 -0.76
C ALA A 404 7.88 -43.32 -1.85
N ARG A 405 6.57 -43.24 -1.70
CA ARG A 405 5.58 -43.51 -2.76
C ARG A 405 4.98 -42.18 -3.21
N PHE A 406 4.91 -41.97 -4.51
CA PHE A 406 4.26 -40.78 -5.06
C PHE A 406 3.05 -41.12 -5.93
N LYS A 407 2.10 -40.20 -5.97
CA LYS A 407 0.95 -40.22 -6.88
C LYS A 407 0.80 -38.83 -7.51
N ARG A 408 0.76 -38.81 -8.84
CA ARG A 408 0.37 -37.60 -9.56
C ARG A 408 -1.12 -37.34 -9.35
N ILE A 409 -1.47 -36.20 -8.79
CA ILE A 409 -2.86 -35.81 -8.48
C ILE A 409 -3.41 -34.82 -9.52
N GLY A 410 -2.55 -34.24 -10.37
CA GLY A 410 -2.95 -33.32 -11.43
C GLY A 410 -1.80 -32.92 -12.33
N LEU A 411 -2.15 -32.27 -13.44
CA LEU A 411 -1.22 -31.55 -14.33
C LEU A 411 -1.58 -30.07 -14.30
N VAL A 412 -0.59 -29.21 -14.12
CA VAL A 412 -0.74 -27.76 -14.07
C VAL A 412 0.29 -27.14 -14.98
N ALA A 413 -0.15 -26.46 -16.05
CA ALA A 413 0.71 -25.87 -17.08
C ALA A 413 1.77 -26.85 -17.65
N GLY A 414 1.43 -28.13 -17.80
CA GLY A 414 2.36 -29.17 -18.28
C GLY A 414 3.33 -29.70 -17.23
N HIS A 415 3.13 -29.32 -15.95
CA HIS A 415 3.92 -29.81 -14.82
C HIS A 415 3.08 -30.71 -13.93
N SER A 416 3.70 -31.67 -13.25
CA SER A 416 3.00 -32.64 -12.43
C SER A 416 2.85 -32.17 -10.99
N LEU A 417 1.63 -32.04 -10.51
CA LEU A 417 1.34 -31.89 -9.08
C LEU A 417 1.31 -33.30 -8.46
N VAL A 418 2.27 -33.58 -7.58
CA VAL A 418 2.48 -34.89 -6.98
C VAL A 418 2.27 -34.86 -5.49
N ARG A 419 1.55 -35.84 -4.98
CA ARG A 419 1.48 -36.15 -3.55
C ARG A 419 2.46 -37.26 -3.24
N ILE A 420 3.29 -37.06 -2.23
CA ILE A 420 4.39 -37.96 -1.88
C ILE A 420 4.15 -38.46 -0.44
N GLU A 421 4.07 -39.76 -0.25
CA GLU A 421 4.08 -40.42 1.04
C GLU A 421 5.50 -40.86 1.35
N LEU A 422 6.04 -40.39 2.46
CA LEU A 422 7.44 -40.53 2.83
C LEU A 422 7.62 -41.65 3.85
N THR A 423 8.61 -42.51 3.61
CA THR A 423 9.14 -43.47 4.59
C THR A 423 10.62 -43.17 4.88
N GLY A 424 11.18 -42.12 4.26
CA GLY A 424 12.56 -41.69 4.39
C GLY A 424 12.69 -40.14 4.33
N PRO A 425 13.94 -39.63 4.34
CA PRO A 425 14.18 -38.20 4.36
C PRO A 425 13.67 -37.48 3.09
N LEU A 426 12.87 -36.43 3.26
CA LEU A 426 12.33 -35.62 2.16
C LEU A 426 13.42 -35.13 1.18
N ALA A 427 14.56 -34.68 1.69
CA ALA A 427 15.66 -34.20 0.85
C ALA A 427 16.19 -35.27 -0.13
N ALA A 428 16.26 -36.52 0.28
CA ALA A 428 16.68 -37.63 -0.57
C ALA A 428 15.66 -37.89 -1.70
N VAL A 429 14.37 -37.78 -1.39
CA VAL A 429 13.28 -37.97 -2.37
C VAL A 429 13.27 -36.82 -3.40
N LEU A 430 13.39 -35.59 -2.95
CA LEU A 430 13.44 -34.42 -3.85
C LEU A 430 14.68 -34.47 -4.76
N ALA A 431 15.84 -34.93 -4.24
CA ALA A 431 17.04 -35.10 -5.03
C ALA A 431 16.89 -36.18 -6.16
N LEU A 432 16.02 -37.17 -5.93
CA LEU A 432 15.72 -38.16 -6.96
C LEU A 432 14.86 -37.63 -8.10
N PHE A 433 13.87 -36.78 -7.80
CA PHE A 433 13.15 -36.07 -8.85
C PHE A 433 14.09 -35.22 -9.72
N VAL A 434 15.05 -34.53 -9.12
CA VAL A 434 16.09 -33.79 -9.85
C VAL A 434 16.90 -34.70 -10.75
N ARG A 435 17.41 -35.84 -10.25
CA ARG A 435 18.20 -36.80 -11.02
C ARG A 435 17.42 -37.39 -12.19
N ASN A 436 16.11 -37.53 -12.06
CA ASN A 436 15.22 -38.04 -13.11
C ASN A 436 14.76 -36.96 -14.09
N GLY A 437 15.33 -35.76 -14.06
CA GLY A 437 15.00 -34.68 -14.97
C GLY A 437 13.70 -33.93 -14.64
N SER A 438 13.11 -34.16 -13.48
CA SER A 438 11.85 -33.52 -13.03
C SER A 438 12.04 -32.77 -11.71
N PRO A 439 12.85 -31.70 -11.65
CA PRO A 439 13.10 -30.97 -10.41
C PRO A 439 11.81 -30.32 -9.88
N VAL A 440 11.79 -30.02 -8.60
CA VAL A 440 10.71 -29.27 -7.99
C VAL A 440 10.66 -27.84 -8.52
N ALA A 441 9.49 -27.34 -8.85
CA ALA A 441 9.27 -25.98 -9.32
C ALA A 441 9.85 -24.96 -8.32
N GLY A 442 10.71 -24.07 -8.79
CA GLY A 442 11.36 -23.05 -7.98
C GLY A 442 12.53 -23.54 -7.11
N ALA A 443 12.97 -24.82 -7.22
CA ALA A 443 14.04 -25.36 -6.40
C ALA A 443 15.45 -25.00 -6.88
N ASP A 444 15.63 -24.62 -8.13
CA ASP A 444 16.89 -24.20 -8.72
C ASP A 444 16.79 -22.78 -9.32
N PRO A 445 17.91 -22.06 -9.53
CA PRO A 445 17.90 -20.68 -9.99
C PRO A 445 17.21 -20.45 -11.33
N ALA A 446 17.26 -21.40 -12.27
CA ALA A 446 16.66 -21.25 -13.58
C ALA A 446 15.12 -21.37 -13.50
N THR A 447 14.64 -22.39 -12.80
CA THR A 447 13.19 -22.59 -12.59
C THR A 447 12.63 -21.58 -11.60
N ALA A 448 13.39 -21.15 -10.58
CA ALA A 448 12.96 -20.15 -9.62
C ALA A 448 12.57 -18.83 -10.30
N ARG A 449 13.39 -18.35 -11.25
CA ARG A 449 13.08 -17.14 -12.00
C ARG A 449 11.81 -17.28 -12.85
N PHE A 450 11.68 -18.36 -13.57
CA PHE A 450 10.51 -18.64 -14.41
C PHE A 450 9.21 -18.65 -13.59
N PHE A 451 9.18 -19.34 -12.45
CA PHE A 451 8.00 -19.44 -11.61
C PHE A 451 7.72 -18.15 -10.82
N ALA A 452 8.76 -17.39 -10.45
CA ALA A 452 8.58 -16.06 -9.84
C ALA A 452 7.90 -15.09 -10.81
N GLU A 453 8.34 -15.05 -12.07
CA GLU A 453 7.78 -14.16 -13.08
C GLU A 453 6.36 -14.57 -13.52
N ARG A 454 6.09 -15.86 -13.67
CA ARG A 454 4.85 -16.39 -14.23
C ARG A 454 3.78 -16.68 -13.20
N ALA A 455 4.14 -17.09 -12.01
CA ALA A 455 3.22 -17.57 -10.98
C ALA A 455 3.40 -16.90 -9.62
N GLY A 456 4.32 -15.93 -9.49
CA GLY A 456 4.63 -15.28 -8.22
C GLY A 456 5.25 -16.24 -7.18
N LEU A 457 5.75 -17.41 -7.61
CA LEU A 457 6.30 -18.41 -6.70
C LEU A 457 7.76 -18.06 -6.38
N LEU A 458 8.01 -17.63 -5.15
CA LEU A 458 9.31 -17.14 -4.69
C LEU A 458 10.13 -18.18 -3.88
N ARG A 459 9.64 -19.41 -3.79
CA ARG A 459 10.26 -20.54 -3.10
C ARG A 459 9.92 -21.85 -3.78
N PRO A 460 10.60 -22.97 -3.48
CA PRO A 460 10.23 -24.27 -4.01
C PRO A 460 8.78 -24.63 -3.65
N PHE A 461 8.04 -25.17 -4.63
CA PHE A 461 6.68 -25.65 -4.40
C PHE A 461 6.70 -27.00 -3.67
N VAL A 462 6.88 -26.91 -2.36
CA VAL A 462 6.82 -28.09 -1.45
C VAL A 462 5.98 -27.71 -0.23
N HIS A 463 5.01 -28.55 0.08
CA HIS A 463 4.12 -28.38 1.23
C HIS A 463 3.99 -29.67 2.03
N VAL A 464 4.27 -29.62 3.31
CA VAL A 464 4.09 -30.76 4.21
C VAL A 464 2.62 -30.84 4.61
N GLU A 465 1.87 -31.74 3.96
CA GLU A 465 0.45 -31.94 4.25
C GLU A 465 0.22 -32.64 5.60
N ARG A 466 1.12 -33.57 5.98
CA ARG A 466 0.98 -34.38 7.20
C ARG A 466 2.33 -34.71 7.85
N SER A 467 2.33 -34.68 9.17
CA SER A 467 3.42 -35.17 10.01
C SER A 467 2.79 -35.83 11.27
N GLY A 468 2.87 -37.13 11.37
CA GLY A 468 2.14 -37.90 12.40
C GLY A 468 0.62 -37.68 12.31
N ALA A 469 -0.01 -37.28 13.40
CA ALA A 469 -1.44 -36.98 13.49
C ALA A 469 -1.77 -35.56 13.00
N SER A 470 -0.77 -34.71 12.78
CA SER A 470 -0.95 -33.30 12.41
C SER A 470 -1.10 -33.11 10.89
N THR A 471 -2.05 -32.29 10.47
CA THR A 471 -2.28 -31.92 9.05
C THR A 471 -2.35 -30.39 8.88
N ALA A 472 -2.01 -29.90 7.69
CA ALA A 472 -2.13 -28.49 7.35
C ALA A 472 -2.77 -28.32 5.98
N PRO A 473 -3.63 -27.30 5.77
CA PRO A 473 -4.11 -26.92 4.45
C PRO A 473 -2.96 -26.36 3.61
N LEU A 474 -3.12 -26.39 2.28
CA LEU A 474 -2.13 -25.84 1.36
C LEU A 474 -1.95 -24.33 1.63
N HIS A 475 -0.70 -23.89 1.69
CA HIS A 475 -0.37 -22.48 1.98
C HIS A 475 -0.79 -21.54 0.86
N GLY A 476 -1.22 -20.33 1.21
CA GLY A 476 -1.87 -19.39 0.29
C GLY A 476 -1.03 -18.97 -0.92
N ASP A 477 0.29 -18.84 -0.78
CA ASP A 477 1.20 -18.54 -1.90
C ASP A 477 1.24 -19.68 -2.93
N LEU A 478 1.19 -20.93 -2.47
CA LEU A 478 1.13 -22.10 -3.36
C LEU A 478 -0.23 -22.23 -4.05
N VAL A 479 -1.32 -21.90 -3.36
CA VAL A 479 -2.67 -21.80 -3.97
C VAL A 479 -2.67 -20.74 -5.06
N ASN A 480 -2.12 -19.57 -4.79
CA ASN A 480 -2.05 -18.47 -5.76
C ASN A 480 -1.17 -18.85 -6.97
N ALA A 481 -0.04 -19.53 -6.74
CA ALA A 481 0.80 -20.03 -7.82
C ALA A 481 0.07 -21.06 -8.70
N LEU A 482 -0.69 -21.98 -8.13
CA LEU A 482 -1.50 -22.93 -8.89
C LEU A 482 -2.54 -22.21 -9.75
N ARG A 483 -3.27 -21.25 -9.20
CA ARG A 483 -4.27 -20.45 -9.94
C ARG A 483 -3.62 -19.65 -11.07
N ALA A 484 -2.46 -19.02 -10.83
CA ALA A 484 -1.74 -18.28 -11.86
C ALA A 484 -1.23 -19.19 -13.00
N LEU A 485 -1.01 -20.47 -12.72
CA LEU A 485 -0.65 -21.49 -13.71
C LEU A 485 -1.88 -22.14 -14.38
N GLY A 486 -3.10 -21.75 -14.01
CA GLY A 486 -4.34 -22.24 -14.60
C GLY A 486 -4.88 -23.53 -13.97
N ALA A 487 -4.59 -23.78 -12.70
CA ALA A 487 -5.29 -24.81 -11.91
C ALA A 487 -6.55 -24.21 -11.26
N ASP A 488 -7.68 -24.90 -11.43
CA ASP A 488 -8.95 -24.58 -10.76
C ASP A 488 -8.98 -25.07 -9.32
#